data_055547e2e2c5888a2b1c5bdc10e28f4b
#
_entry.id   055547e2e2c5888a2b1c5bdc10e28f4b
#
_cell.length_a   1.000
_cell.length_b   1.000
_cell.length_c   1.000
_cell.angle_alpha   90.00
_cell.angle_beta   90.00
_cell.angle_gamma   90.00
#
_symmetry.space_group_name_H-M   'P 1'
#
loop_
_entity.id
_entity.type
_entity.pdbx_description
1 polymer ?
#
loop_
_entity_poly.entity_id
_entity_poly.type
_entity_poly.pdbx_seq_one_letter_code
_entity_poly.pdbx_strand_id
1 'polypeptide(L)'
;VSKINPQAMELNNVIKTLSPTVYGLLSQRGKGIYFPRKGILAQGMAAKGKEINATIGTAYEDDGKPMVLASIARQLELDSKDAFPYAPSEGIKPLRDKWKELIKEKNPSLGTTEISLPVTTCGVTHGLSIAGYMFVKPADSVILADLFWENYELLFTNGYDAELKFFNFFKNNLFDIDSFRETVNAKPAGKKIVLLNFPNNPSGYTPTKDMEKKIIEALTESAKAGNKLVVILDDSYFGLVFEEGIFTESLFSQLSHAHENLLAIKLDGMTKEEYAWGFRVGFITYGIKNGNATLYKALEDKTAGAVRGTISNAPHLSQSLVLKALQSATHEKEKESNKETMKGRYLKFKAVIAAHKEYSEHFEALPFNSGYFMCVRLKNLN
;
A
#
# COMPACT_ATOMS: atom_id res chain seq x y z
N VAL A 1 -1.59 1.62 27.17
CA VAL A 1 -1.51 0.20 26.74
C VAL A 1 -2.72 -0.04 25.87
N SER A 2 -2.52 -0.25 24.57
CA SER A 2 -3.61 -0.56 23.64
C SER A 2 -4.34 -1.82 24.11
N LYS A 3 -5.65 -1.84 23.97
CA LYS A 3 -6.49 -2.97 24.36
C LYS A 3 -6.13 -4.17 23.47
N ILE A 4 -5.66 -5.27 24.07
CA ILE A 4 -5.29 -6.48 23.31
C ILE A 4 -6.52 -6.99 22.54
N ASN A 5 -6.33 -7.28 21.25
CA ASN A 5 -7.39 -7.77 20.38
C ASN A 5 -7.99 -9.09 20.93
N PRO A 6 -9.32 -9.29 20.88
CA PRO A 6 -9.97 -10.50 21.38
C PRO A 6 -9.40 -11.80 20.79
N GLN A 7 -9.01 -11.84 19.52
CA GLN A 7 -8.38 -13.01 18.90
C GLN A 7 -7.01 -13.33 19.52
N ALA A 8 -6.21 -12.31 19.84
CA ALA A 8 -4.95 -12.50 20.56
C ALA A 8 -5.19 -12.99 21.99
N MET A 9 -6.26 -12.50 22.67
CA MET A 9 -6.63 -12.98 24.02
C MET A 9 -7.02 -14.44 24.02
N GLU A 10 -7.76 -14.91 23.01
CA GLU A 10 -8.10 -16.33 22.86
C GLU A 10 -6.84 -17.21 22.77
N LEU A 11 -5.88 -16.83 21.91
CA LEU A 11 -4.59 -17.51 21.79
C LEU A 11 -3.79 -17.49 23.08
N ASN A 12 -3.76 -16.34 23.75
CA ASN A 12 -3.08 -16.18 25.04
C ASN A 12 -3.68 -17.10 26.12
N ASN A 13 -5.00 -17.23 26.19
CA ASN A 13 -5.67 -18.12 27.13
C ASN A 13 -5.31 -19.59 26.86
N VAL A 14 -5.31 -20.03 25.61
CA VAL A 14 -4.89 -21.38 25.23
C VAL A 14 -3.43 -21.64 25.67
N ILE A 15 -2.51 -20.73 25.32
CA ILE A 15 -1.09 -20.86 25.68
C ILE A 15 -0.90 -20.87 27.18
N LYS A 16 -1.56 -19.96 27.90
CA LYS A 16 -1.47 -19.86 29.35
C LYS A 16 -2.00 -21.11 30.06
N THR A 17 -3.07 -21.70 29.54
CA THR A 17 -3.67 -22.92 30.10
C THR A 17 -2.78 -24.13 29.90
N LEU A 18 -2.22 -24.28 28.68
CA LEU A 18 -1.40 -25.43 28.32
C LEU A 18 0.04 -25.32 28.82
N SER A 19 0.58 -24.10 28.85
CA SER A 19 1.94 -23.81 29.32
C SER A 19 2.07 -22.39 29.86
N PRO A 20 1.85 -22.18 31.17
CA PRO A 20 2.09 -20.88 31.81
C PRO A 20 3.51 -20.36 31.58
N THR A 21 4.48 -21.24 31.46
CA THR A 21 5.89 -20.90 31.19
C THR A 21 6.01 -20.25 29.80
N VAL A 22 5.47 -20.87 28.74
CA VAL A 22 5.51 -20.30 27.39
C VAL A 22 4.80 -18.96 27.35
N TYR A 23 3.63 -18.86 27.99
CA TYR A 23 2.92 -17.58 28.11
C TYR A 23 3.77 -16.50 28.82
N GLY A 24 4.46 -16.87 29.89
CA GLY A 24 5.33 -15.95 30.64
C GLY A 24 6.53 -15.46 29.82
N LEU A 25 7.02 -16.28 28.89
CA LEU A 25 8.15 -15.98 28.00
C LEU A 25 7.77 -15.07 26.83
N LEU A 26 6.47 -14.97 26.47
CA LEU A 26 6.04 -14.07 25.38
C LEU A 26 6.28 -12.60 25.76
N SER A 27 6.90 -11.86 24.84
CA SER A 27 6.98 -10.40 24.91
C SER A 27 5.58 -9.77 24.83
N GLN A 28 5.45 -8.47 25.15
CA GLN A 28 4.16 -7.77 24.97
C GLN A 28 3.66 -7.83 23.52
N ARG A 29 4.56 -7.67 22.53
CA ARG A 29 4.22 -7.83 21.10
C ARG A 29 3.79 -9.25 20.78
N GLY A 30 4.49 -10.27 21.33
CA GLY A 30 4.10 -11.67 21.19
C GLY A 30 2.74 -11.99 21.80
N LYS A 31 2.33 -11.29 22.86
CA LYS A 31 0.98 -11.39 23.44
C LYS A 31 -0.07 -10.61 22.66
N GLY A 32 0.32 -9.57 21.93
CA GLY A 32 -0.58 -8.74 21.12
C GLY A 32 -0.85 -9.29 19.73
N ILE A 33 0.06 -10.07 19.14
CA ILE A 33 -0.04 -10.57 17.78
C ILE A 33 -1.04 -11.71 17.63
N TYR A 34 -1.73 -11.77 16.52
CA TYR A 34 -2.65 -12.85 16.16
C TYR A 34 -2.71 -13.01 14.64
N PHE A 35 -3.15 -14.16 14.16
CA PHE A 35 -3.50 -14.36 12.76
C PHE A 35 -4.99 -13.98 12.59
N PRO A 36 -5.34 -13.00 11.74
CA PRO A 36 -6.72 -12.56 11.56
C PRO A 36 -7.60 -13.70 11.00
N ARG A 37 -8.56 -14.16 11.81
CA ARG A 37 -9.54 -15.19 11.41
C ARG A 37 -10.89 -14.58 11.05
N LYS A 38 -11.00 -13.26 11.05
CA LYS A 38 -12.18 -12.48 10.64
C LYS A 38 -11.78 -11.56 9.49
N GLY A 39 -12.74 -10.87 8.88
CA GLY A 39 -12.47 -9.98 7.75
C GLY A 39 -12.18 -10.72 6.46
N ILE A 40 -11.34 -10.15 5.59
CA ILE A 40 -11.11 -10.63 4.22
C ILE A 40 -10.54 -12.06 4.16
N LEU A 41 -9.69 -12.45 5.11
CA LEU A 41 -9.13 -13.82 5.16
C LEU A 41 -10.20 -14.86 5.49
N ALA A 42 -11.12 -14.55 6.40
CA ALA A 42 -12.26 -15.42 6.70
C ALA A 42 -13.21 -15.51 5.52
N GLN A 43 -13.48 -14.40 4.86
CA GLN A 43 -14.29 -14.35 3.63
C GLN A 43 -13.65 -15.19 2.53
N GLY A 44 -12.31 -15.08 2.34
CA GLY A 44 -11.57 -15.91 1.39
C GLY A 44 -11.66 -17.41 1.68
N MET A 45 -11.60 -17.81 2.96
CA MET A 45 -11.79 -19.21 3.35
C MET A 45 -13.23 -19.67 3.10
N ALA A 46 -14.22 -18.86 3.44
CA ALA A 46 -15.63 -19.17 3.24
C ALA A 46 -16.01 -19.25 1.76
N ALA A 47 -15.34 -18.47 0.90
CA ALA A 47 -15.54 -18.45 -0.54
C ALA A 47 -14.83 -19.61 -1.27
N LYS A 48 -13.95 -20.35 -0.59
CA LYS A 48 -13.22 -21.47 -1.19
C LYS A 48 -14.22 -22.55 -1.65
N GLY A 49 -14.10 -22.93 -2.93
CA GLY A 49 -14.99 -23.93 -3.55
C GLY A 49 -16.40 -23.42 -3.89
N LYS A 50 -16.68 -22.14 -3.74
CA LYS A 50 -17.89 -21.53 -4.25
C LYS A 50 -17.74 -21.23 -5.75
N GLU A 51 -18.87 -21.22 -6.47
CA GLU A 51 -18.94 -20.90 -7.90
C GLU A 51 -18.34 -19.52 -8.21
N ILE A 52 -18.62 -18.55 -7.34
CA ILE A 52 -18.06 -17.19 -7.42
C ILE A 52 -17.21 -16.92 -6.19
N ASN A 53 -15.94 -16.60 -6.40
CA ASN A 53 -15.02 -16.14 -5.36
C ASN A 53 -14.32 -14.85 -5.80
N ALA A 54 -14.78 -13.73 -5.24
CA ALA A 54 -14.24 -12.38 -5.52
C ALA A 54 -13.53 -11.78 -4.29
N THR A 55 -12.99 -12.63 -3.40
CA THR A 55 -12.38 -12.18 -2.13
C THR A 55 -10.87 -12.02 -2.19
N ILE A 56 -10.21 -12.43 -3.28
CA ILE A 56 -8.74 -12.45 -3.39
C ILE A 56 -8.25 -11.31 -4.26
N GLY A 57 -7.21 -10.58 -3.80
CA GLY A 57 -6.58 -9.48 -4.52
C GLY A 57 -5.62 -9.94 -5.63
N THR A 58 -5.94 -11.04 -6.31
CA THR A 58 -5.22 -11.58 -7.48
C THR A 58 -6.14 -11.49 -8.69
N ALA A 59 -5.64 -10.97 -9.81
CA ALA A 59 -6.38 -10.97 -11.05
C ALA A 59 -6.23 -12.33 -11.75
N TYR A 60 -7.34 -12.84 -12.31
CA TYR A 60 -7.40 -14.13 -13.00
C TYR A 60 -7.88 -13.97 -14.44
N GLU A 61 -7.41 -14.84 -15.31
CA GLU A 61 -7.97 -15.05 -16.64
C GLU A 61 -9.37 -15.71 -16.55
N ASP A 62 -10.10 -15.73 -17.64
CA ASP A 62 -11.44 -16.34 -17.68
C ASP A 62 -11.40 -17.87 -17.50
N ASP A 63 -10.25 -18.52 -17.73
CA ASP A 63 -10.01 -19.93 -17.49
C ASP A 63 -9.61 -20.24 -16.03
N GLY A 64 -9.58 -19.24 -15.16
CA GLY A 64 -9.25 -19.37 -13.74
C GLY A 64 -7.74 -19.42 -13.42
N LYS A 65 -6.86 -19.22 -14.40
CA LYS A 65 -5.42 -19.06 -14.15
C LYS A 65 -5.09 -17.63 -13.72
N PRO A 66 -4.08 -17.41 -12.88
CA PRO A 66 -3.61 -16.07 -12.58
C PRO A 66 -3.21 -15.32 -13.86
N MET A 67 -3.62 -14.06 -14.01
CA MET A 67 -3.10 -13.18 -15.06
C MET A 67 -1.59 -13.00 -14.87
N VAL A 68 -0.84 -13.10 -15.95
CA VAL A 68 0.60 -12.94 -15.94
C VAL A 68 1.06 -12.06 -17.11
N LEU A 69 2.21 -11.41 -16.97
CA LEU A 69 2.88 -10.80 -18.11
C LEU A 69 3.82 -11.84 -18.74
N ALA A 70 3.67 -12.07 -20.02
CA ALA A 70 4.52 -13.03 -20.74
C ALA A 70 6.00 -12.61 -20.70
N SER A 71 6.29 -11.30 -20.66
CA SER A 71 7.64 -10.76 -20.46
C SER A 71 8.27 -11.18 -19.13
N ILE A 72 7.47 -11.43 -18.09
CA ILE A 72 7.93 -11.99 -16.81
C ILE A 72 8.04 -13.51 -16.90
N ALA A 73 7.00 -14.19 -17.40
CA ALA A 73 6.94 -15.65 -17.44
C ALA A 73 8.08 -16.26 -18.27
N ARG A 74 8.46 -15.60 -19.36
CA ARG A 74 9.59 -16.03 -20.22
C ARG A 74 10.97 -15.91 -19.56
N GLN A 75 11.10 -15.15 -18.46
CA GLN A 75 12.38 -14.93 -17.76
C GLN A 75 12.62 -15.89 -16.59
N LEU A 76 11.79 -16.92 -16.41
CA LEU A 76 11.94 -17.88 -15.30
C LEU A 76 13.27 -18.67 -15.35
N GLU A 77 13.99 -18.65 -16.47
CA GLU A 77 15.36 -19.15 -16.59
C GLU A 77 16.36 -17.99 -16.39
N LEU A 78 17.17 -18.06 -15.33
CA LEU A 78 18.21 -17.11 -14.98
C LEU A 78 19.59 -17.77 -14.92
N ASP A 79 20.63 -16.99 -15.22
CA ASP A 79 21.99 -17.39 -14.91
C ASP A 79 22.18 -17.57 -13.41
N SER A 80 22.99 -18.52 -13.00
CA SER A 80 23.28 -18.80 -11.59
C SER A 80 23.77 -17.56 -10.83
N LYS A 81 24.54 -16.70 -11.46
CA LYS A 81 25.06 -15.46 -10.88
C LYS A 81 23.97 -14.44 -10.52
N ASP A 82 22.81 -14.48 -11.22
CA ASP A 82 21.67 -13.56 -11.06
C ASP A 82 20.62 -14.13 -10.10
N ALA A 83 20.77 -15.36 -9.64
CA ALA A 83 19.79 -16.06 -8.82
C ALA A 83 20.30 -16.45 -7.42
N PHE A 84 21.50 -17.02 -7.33
CA PHE A 84 21.99 -17.66 -6.10
C PHE A 84 22.75 -16.76 -5.12
N PRO A 85 23.54 -15.74 -5.53
CA PRO A 85 24.19 -14.86 -4.57
C PRO A 85 23.18 -13.99 -3.79
N TYR A 86 23.57 -13.54 -2.60
CA TYR A 86 22.80 -12.50 -1.90
C TYR A 86 22.73 -11.22 -2.73
N ALA A 87 21.55 -10.59 -2.77
CA ALA A 87 21.46 -9.22 -3.23
C ALA A 87 22.01 -8.26 -2.16
N PRO A 88 22.47 -7.05 -2.52
CA PRO A 88 22.70 -5.99 -1.54
C PRO A 88 21.45 -5.73 -0.71
N SER A 89 21.61 -5.30 0.54
CA SER A 89 20.48 -5.03 1.45
C SER A 89 19.54 -3.93 0.93
N GLU A 90 20.08 -2.97 0.19
CA GLU A 90 19.31 -1.94 -0.50
C GLU A 90 18.66 -2.40 -1.82
N GLY A 91 19.01 -3.59 -2.30
CA GLY A 91 18.58 -4.13 -3.60
C GLY A 91 19.64 -3.97 -4.70
N ILE A 92 19.46 -4.70 -5.81
CA ILE A 92 20.39 -4.61 -6.94
C ILE A 92 20.31 -3.24 -7.63
N LYS A 93 21.45 -2.58 -7.79
CA LYS A 93 21.51 -1.20 -8.28
C LYS A 93 20.81 -1.00 -9.64
N PRO A 94 20.99 -1.86 -10.66
CA PRO A 94 20.31 -1.68 -11.94
C PRO A 94 18.79 -1.65 -11.84
N LEU A 95 18.19 -2.46 -10.94
CA LEU A 95 16.75 -2.46 -10.71
C LEU A 95 16.30 -1.16 -10.00
N ARG A 96 17.04 -0.71 -9.01
CA ARG A 96 16.76 0.54 -8.28
C ARG A 96 16.82 1.75 -9.21
N ASP A 97 17.82 1.81 -10.08
CA ASP A 97 17.97 2.87 -11.09
C ASP A 97 16.77 2.85 -12.05
N LYS A 98 16.45 1.68 -12.60
CA LYS A 98 15.31 1.52 -13.51
C LYS A 98 13.98 1.89 -12.85
N TRP A 99 13.79 1.52 -11.58
CA TRP A 99 12.58 1.89 -10.85
C TRP A 99 12.48 3.40 -10.60
N LYS A 100 13.60 4.08 -10.32
CA LYS A 100 13.64 5.55 -10.20
C LYS A 100 13.27 6.25 -11.52
N GLU A 101 13.73 5.71 -12.66
CA GLU A 101 13.31 6.19 -13.98
C GLU A 101 11.80 6.05 -14.17
N LEU A 102 11.23 4.87 -13.88
CA LEU A 102 9.80 4.62 -13.98
C LEU A 102 8.96 5.51 -13.02
N ILE A 103 9.44 5.77 -11.81
CA ILE A 103 8.78 6.73 -10.91
C ILE A 103 8.70 8.12 -11.57
N LYS A 104 9.79 8.61 -12.17
CA LYS A 104 9.81 9.92 -12.85
C LYS A 104 8.92 9.92 -14.10
N GLU A 105 8.97 8.88 -14.89
CA GLU A 105 8.16 8.74 -16.11
C GLU A 105 6.65 8.73 -15.82
N LYS A 106 6.23 7.95 -14.81
CA LYS A 106 4.83 7.80 -14.43
C LYS A 106 4.29 8.97 -13.57
N ASN A 107 5.15 9.88 -13.12
CA ASN A 107 4.82 11.01 -12.27
C ASN A 107 5.43 12.30 -12.80
N PRO A 108 4.95 12.81 -13.96
CA PRO A 108 5.49 14.02 -14.59
C PRO A 108 5.47 15.26 -13.69
N SER A 109 4.54 15.34 -12.73
CA SER A 109 4.48 16.44 -11.75
C SER A 109 5.68 16.51 -10.80
N LEU A 110 6.54 15.47 -10.75
CA LEU A 110 7.85 15.54 -10.08
C LEU A 110 8.78 16.58 -10.74
N GLY A 111 8.65 16.77 -12.06
CA GLY A 111 9.53 17.68 -12.81
C GLY A 111 11.01 17.35 -12.58
N THR A 112 11.76 18.36 -12.13
CA THR A 112 13.19 18.24 -11.80
C THR A 112 13.46 17.92 -10.32
N THR A 113 12.43 17.64 -9.52
CA THR A 113 12.57 17.36 -8.09
C THR A 113 13.44 16.14 -7.87
N GLU A 114 14.48 16.30 -7.04
CA GLU A 114 15.30 15.17 -6.62
C GLU A 114 14.54 14.31 -5.60
N ILE A 115 14.66 13.00 -5.77
CA ILE A 115 14.12 11.97 -4.87
C ILE A 115 15.22 10.95 -4.55
N SER A 116 15.07 10.19 -3.47
CA SER A 116 16.01 9.12 -3.15
C SER A 116 16.08 8.06 -4.25
N LEU A 117 17.14 7.28 -4.28
CA LEU A 117 17.14 6.03 -5.02
C LEU A 117 16.25 5.03 -4.25
N PRO A 118 15.29 4.33 -4.91
CA PRO A 118 14.44 3.37 -4.24
C PRO A 118 15.25 2.27 -3.54
N VAL A 119 14.89 1.92 -2.31
CA VAL A 119 15.43 0.75 -1.62
C VAL A 119 14.45 -0.40 -1.80
N THR A 120 14.96 -1.57 -2.22
CA THR A 120 14.13 -2.74 -2.48
C THR A 120 13.69 -3.42 -1.18
N THR A 121 12.41 -3.73 -1.09
CA THR A 121 11.80 -4.41 0.05
C THR A 121 11.13 -5.72 -0.39
N CYS A 122 10.82 -6.61 0.57
CA CYS A 122 10.09 -7.84 0.31
C CYS A 122 8.57 -7.56 0.15
N GLY A 123 8.21 -6.85 -0.93
CA GLY A 123 6.88 -6.32 -1.20
C GLY A 123 6.56 -5.07 -0.37
N VAL A 124 5.44 -4.42 -0.70
CA VAL A 124 4.98 -3.17 -0.05
C VAL A 124 4.74 -3.37 1.45
N THR A 125 4.23 -4.52 1.88
CA THR A 125 4.02 -4.84 3.31
C THR A 125 5.31 -4.72 4.12
N HIS A 126 6.45 -5.19 3.58
CA HIS A 126 7.74 -5.01 4.23
C HIS A 126 8.17 -3.54 4.21
N GLY A 127 7.91 -2.81 3.12
CA GLY A 127 8.14 -1.36 3.05
C GLY A 127 7.37 -0.58 4.13
N LEU A 128 6.10 -0.93 4.35
CA LEU A 128 5.28 -0.38 5.45
C LEU A 128 5.88 -0.68 6.83
N SER A 129 6.36 -1.91 7.04
CA SER A 129 7.03 -2.29 8.28
C SER A 129 8.33 -1.49 8.50
N ILE A 130 9.14 -1.31 7.44
CA ILE A 130 10.35 -0.48 7.50
C ILE A 130 10.01 0.99 7.78
N ALA A 131 8.95 1.55 7.15
CA ALA A 131 8.48 2.90 7.45
C ALA A 131 8.03 3.02 8.92
N GLY A 132 7.33 2.01 9.44
CA GLY A 132 7.00 1.90 10.86
C GLY A 132 8.26 1.89 11.75
N TYR A 133 9.23 1.04 11.45
CA TYR A 133 10.49 0.95 12.19
C TYR A 133 11.24 2.29 12.21
N MET A 134 11.28 2.99 11.08
CA MET A 134 12.04 4.24 10.92
C MET A 134 11.35 5.45 11.56
N PHE A 135 10.03 5.52 11.50
CA PHE A 135 9.30 6.76 11.77
C PHE A 135 8.19 6.65 12.83
N VAL A 136 7.87 5.48 13.34
CA VAL A 136 6.81 5.30 14.35
C VAL A 136 7.43 4.92 15.68
N LYS A 137 7.09 5.63 16.73
CA LYS A 137 7.42 5.27 18.13
C LYS A 137 6.14 4.91 18.91
N PRO A 138 6.24 4.21 20.04
CA PRO A 138 5.10 3.92 20.88
C PRO A 138 4.27 5.17 21.20
N ALA A 139 2.95 5.02 21.15
CA ALA A 139 1.96 6.08 21.34
C ALA A 139 1.92 7.19 20.26
N ASP A 140 2.68 7.08 19.17
CA ASP A 140 2.41 7.90 17.98
C ASP A 140 1.05 7.51 17.38
N SER A 141 0.37 8.48 16.75
CA SER A 141 -0.86 8.22 16.01
C SER A 141 -0.56 8.14 14.53
N VAL A 142 -1.10 7.10 13.86
CA VAL A 142 -1.13 6.99 12.40
C VAL A 142 -2.52 7.36 11.93
N ILE A 143 -2.61 8.42 11.14
CA ILE A 143 -3.85 8.97 10.58
C ILE A 143 -4.13 8.29 9.24
N LEU A 144 -5.31 7.69 9.10
CA LEU A 144 -5.72 7.01 7.88
C LEU A 144 -7.25 7.04 7.72
N ALA A 145 -7.76 6.64 6.55
CA ALA A 145 -9.20 6.54 6.31
C ALA A 145 -9.85 5.44 7.17
N ASP A 146 -11.14 5.58 7.48
CA ASP A 146 -11.94 4.55 8.17
C ASP A 146 -12.24 3.31 7.29
N LEU A 147 -12.03 3.42 5.98
CA LEU A 147 -11.99 2.30 5.04
C LEU A 147 -10.52 2.01 4.69
N PHE A 148 -9.98 0.99 5.30
CA PHE A 148 -8.55 0.67 5.22
C PHE A 148 -8.28 -0.83 5.13
N TRP A 149 -7.08 -1.19 4.73
CA TRP A 149 -6.60 -2.57 4.76
C TRP A 149 -6.29 -3.00 6.19
N GLU A 150 -7.05 -3.96 6.72
CA GLU A 150 -6.99 -4.42 8.13
C GLU A 150 -5.56 -4.75 8.61
N ASN A 151 -4.66 -5.13 7.71
CA ASN A 151 -3.29 -5.45 8.08
C ASN A 151 -2.48 -4.25 8.60
N TYR A 152 -2.95 -3.00 8.40
CA TYR A 152 -2.32 -1.83 9.03
C TYR A 152 -2.41 -1.88 10.56
N GLU A 153 -3.46 -2.50 11.11
CA GLU A 153 -3.55 -2.73 12.57
C GLU A 153 -2.43 -3.64 13.07
N LEU A 154 -2.17 -4.76 12.36
CA LEU A 154 -1.06 -5.66 12.69
C LEU A 154 0.30 -4.97 12.55
N LEU A 155 0.47 -4.14 11.52
CA LEU A 155 1.72 -3.44 11.25
C LEU A 155 1.98 -2.35 12.29
N PHE A 156 1.06 -1.42 12.48
CA PHE A 156 1.31 -0.21 13.26
C PHE A 156 0.92 -0.36 14.73
N THR A 157 -0.26 -0.92 15.02
CA THR A 157 -0.69 -1.09 16.40
C THR A 157 0.06 -2.21 17.08
N ASN A 158 0.09 -3.40 16.52
CA ASN A 158 0.76 -4.54 17.16
C ASN A 158 2.28 -4.49 16.96
N GLY A 159 2.76 -4.02 15.81
CA GLY A 159 4.18 -3.97 15.49
C GLY A 159 4.93 -2.83 16.18
N TYR A 160 4.30 -1.67 16.34
CA TYR A 160 4.98 -0.44 16.82
C TYR A 160 4.28 0.27 17.97
N ASP A 161 3.23 -0.31 18.57
CA ASP A 161 2.43 0.27 19.66
C ASP A 161 1.84 1.65 19.29
N ALA A 162 1.49 1.85 18.01
CA ALA A 162 0.87 3.07 17.52
C ALA A 162 -0.66 3.02 17.67
N GLU A 163 -1.27 4.19 17.76
CA GLU A 163 -2.72 4.36 17.70
C GLU A 163 -3.15 4.66 16.26
N LEU A 164 -4.17 3.95 15.76
CA LEU A 164 -4.79 4.32 14.50
C LEU A 164 -5.86 5.38 14.74
N LYS A 165 -5.73 6.52 14.05
CA LYS A 165 -6.71 7.62 14.05
C LYS A 165 -7.37 7.73 12.70
N PHE A 166 -8.69 7.66 12.70
CA PHE A 166 -9.45 7.61 11.47
C PHE A 166 -10.05 8.97 11.14
N PHE A 167 -10.01 9.32 9.85
CA PHE A 167 -10.90 10.31 9.27
C PHE A 167 -11.99 9.60 8.46
N ASN A 168 -13.18 10.21 8.37
CA ASN A 168 -14.24 9.67 7.52
C ASN A 168 -13.80 9.75 6.07
N PHE A 169 -13.80 8.61 5.36
CA PHE A 169 -13.34 8.56 3.98
C PHE A 169 -14.31 9.23 3.03
N PHE A 170 -15.62 8.99 3.22
CA PHE A 170 -16.65 9.52 2.36
C PHE A 170 -17.73 10.30 3.12
N LYS A 171 -18.17 11.42 2.50
CA LYS A 171 -19.33 12.19 2.86
C LYS A 171 -20.10 12.49 1.59
N ASN A 172 -21.40 12.11 1.54
CA ASN A 172 -22.25 12.28 0.35
C ASN A 172 -21.61 11.71 -0.94
N ASN A 173 -21.02 10.52 -0.85
CA ASN A 173 -20.32 9.84 -1.95
C ASN A 173 -19.12 10.60 -2.54
N LEU A 174 -18.54 11.52 -1.80
CA LEU A 174 -17.30 12.25 -2.13
C LEU A 174 -16.29 12.02 -1.00
N PHE A 175 -14.99 12.15 -1.32
CA PHE A 175 -13.95 12.17 -0.30
C PHE A 175 -14.22 13.30 0.73
N ASP A 176 -14.23 12.94 2.01
CA ASP A 176 -14.48 13.92 3.09
C ASP A 176 -13.21 14.72 3.44
N ILE A 177 -12.96 15.75 2.65
CA ILE A 177 -11.79 16.61 2.83
C ILE A 177 -11.84 17.38 4.16
N ASP A 178 -13.02 17.68 4.69
CA ASP A 178 -13.17 18.41 5.94
C ASP A 178 -12.74 17.52 7.12
N SER A 179 -13.23 16.26 7.16
CA SER A 179 -12.81 15.27 8.15
C SER A 179 -11.30 15.00 8.08
N PHE A 180 -10.75 14.92 6.87
CA PHE A 180 -9.31 14.76 6.67
C PHE A 180 -8.52 15.94 7.26
N ARG A 181 -8.88 17.19 6.91
CA ARG A 181 -8.24 18.41 7.42
C ARG A 181 -8.32 18.50 8.95
N GLU A 182 -9.48 18.25 9.52
CA GLU A 182 -9.70 18.26 10.96
C GLU A 182 -8.78 17.25 11.66
N THR A 183 -8.73 16.02 11.15
CA THR A 183 -7.93 14.95 11.76
C THR A 183 -6.43 15.23 11.68
N VAL A 184 -5.94 15.69 10.52
CA VAL A 184 -4.51 16.03 10.33
C VAL A 184 -4.09 17.20 11.22
N ASN A 185 -4.97 18.18 11.45
CA ASN A 185 -4.69 19.38 12.27
C ASN A 185 -5.10 19.24 13.74
N ALA A 186 -5.59 18.08 14.17
CA ALA A 186 -5.98 17.83 15.56
C ALA A 186 -4.82 18.14 16.53
N LYS A 187 -5.15 18.79 17.66
CA LYS A 187 -4.17 19.09 18.72
C LYS A 187 -3.69 17.82 19.44
N PRO A 188 -2.47 17.80 19.99
CA PRO A 188 -1.47 18.87 19.95
C PRO A 188 -0.79 18.96 18.58
N ALA A 189 -0.27 20.16 18.26
CA ALA A 189 0.62 20.33 17.10
C ALA A 189 1.93 19.53 17.31
N GLY A 190 2.56 19.15 16.21
CA GLY A 190 3.83 18.42 16.26
C GLY A 190 3.96 17.38 15.15
N LYS A 191 4.54 16.23 15.48
CA LYS A 191 4.68 15.12 14.53
C LYS A 191 3.31 14.51 14.19
N LYS A 192 3.06 14.34 12.90
CA LYS A 192 1.89 13.66 12.34
C LYS A 192 2.36 12.58 11.37
N ILE A 193 1.81 11.39 11.47
CA ILE A 193 2.03 10.32 10.51
C ILE A 193 0.72 10.09 9.79
N VAL A 194 0.70 10.30 8.49
CA VAL A 194 -0.48 10.19 7.63
C VAL A 194 -0.24 9.06 6.65
N LEU A 195 -1.13 8.09 6.57
CA LEU A 195 -1.09 7.00 5.61
C LEU A 195 -2.23 7.16 4.61
N LEU A 196 -1.89 7.30 3.34
CA LEU A 196 -2.83 7.36 2.23
C LEU A 196 -2.59 6.19 1.28
N ASN A 197 -3.66 5.53 0.89
CA ASN A 197 -3.63 4.40 -0.02
C ASN A 197 -4.55 4.67 -1.21
N PHE A 198 -3.96 4.92 -2.38
CA PHE A 198 -4.68 5.18 -3.62
C PHE A 198 -4.01 4.48 -4.81
N PRO A 199 -4.76 3.72 -5.62
CA PRO A 199 -6.15 3.26 -5.40
C PRO A 199 -6.32 2.56 -4.06
N ASN A 200 -7.43 2.87 -3.38
CA ASN A 200 -7.66 2.39 -2.02
C ASN A 200 -8.08 0.92 -1.97
N ASN A 201 -7.52 0.20 -1.04
CA ASN A 201 -8.00 -1.10 -0.58
C ASN A 201 -8.71 -0.89 0.77
N PRO A 202 -10.06 -1.12 0.89
CA PRO A 202 -10.87 -1.98 0.03
C PRO A 202 -11.83 -1.26 -0.94
N SER A 203 -11.90 0.08 -0.95
CA SER A 203 -12.98 0.77 -1.66
C SER A 203 -12.81 0.84 -3.19
N GLY A 204 -11.58 0.73 -3.71
CA GLY A 204 -11.31 0.94 -5.14
C GLY A 204 -11.41 2.40 -5.57
N TYR A 205 -11.20 3.33 -4.64
CA TYR A 205 -11.28 4.76 -4.90
C TYR A 205 -9.91 5.40 -5.09
N THR A 206 -9.82 6.29 -6.06
CA THR A 206 -8.71 7.24 -6.25
C THR A 206 -9.28 8.65 -6.36
N PRO A 207 -8.65 9.68 -5.76
CA PRO A 207 -9.13 11.06 -5.83
C PRO A 207 -9.24 11.56 -7.28
N THR A 208 -10.23 12.43 -7.53
CA THR A 208 -10.25 13.25 -8.75
C THR A 208 -9.09 14.22 -8.73
N LYS A 209 -8.74 14.79 -9.89
CA LYS A 209 -7.70 15.83 -10.01
C LYS A 209 -7.94 17.04 -9.10
N ASP A 210 -9.21 17.43 -8.90
CA ASP A 210 -9.56 18.55 -8.00
C ASP A 210 -9.47 18.14 -6.52
N MET A 211 -9.82 16.91 -6.18
CA MET A 211 -9.69 16.40 -4.81
C MET A 211 -8.24 16.20 -4.42
N GLU A 212 -7.42 15.72 -5.35
CA GLU A 212 -5.96 15.60 -5.17
C GLU A 212 -5.36 16.93 -4.72
N LYS A 213 -5.66 18.04 -5.44
CA LYS A 213 -5.19 19.38 -5.06
C LYS A 213 -5.57 19.75 -3.64
N LYS A 214 -6.83 19.49 -3.25
CA LYS A 214 -7.31 19.78 -1.88
C LYS A 214 -6.58 18.96 -0.81
N ILE A 215 -6.24 17.70 -1.10
CA ILE A 215 -5.45 16.84 -0.20
C ILE A 215 -4.03 17.41 -0.05
N ILE A 216 -3.38 17.77 -1.15
CA ILE A 216 -2.04 18.37 -1.14
C ILE A 216 -2.05 19.72 -0.38
N GLU A 217 -3.06 20.56 -0.62
CA GLU A 217 -3.24 21.82 0.12
C GLU A 217 -3.38 21.58 1.62
N ALA A 218 -4.25 20.66 2.03
CA ALA A 218 -4.49 20.36 3.44
C ALA A 218 -3.21 19.91 4.17
N LEU A 219 -2.40 19.05 3.55
CA LEU A 219 -1.12 18.60 4.09
C LEU A 219 -0.09 19.73 4.13
N THR A 220 -0.04 20.55 3.06
CA THR A 220 0.88 21.68 2.97
C THR A 220 0.54 22.78 4.01
N GLU A 221 -0.74 23.08 4.19
CA GLU A 221 -1.21 24.01 5.23
C GLU A 221 -0.87 23.52 6.63
N SER A 222 -1.05 22.23 6.89
CA SER A 222 -0.66 21.62 8.16
C SER A 222 0.84 21.75 8.42
N ALA A 223 1.67 21.52 7.39
CA ALA A 223 3.12 21.69 7.49
C ALA A 223 3.52 23.15 7.73
N LYS A 224 2.87 24.12 7.05
CA LYS A 224 3.05 25.55 7.26
C LYS A 224 2.63 26.01 8.67
N ALA A 225 1.62 25.36 9.25
CA ALA A 225 1.19 25.60 10.63
C ALA A 225 2.15 25.00 11.68
N GLY A 226 3.30 24.46 11.27
CA GLY A 226 4.35 23.96 12.15
C GLY A 226 4.26 22.47 12.49
N ASN A 227 3.29 21.73 11.94
CA ASN A 227 3.29 20.27 12.04
C ASN A 227 4.43 19.69 11.22
N LYS A 228 5.07 18.62 11.74
CA LYS A 228 6.09 17.83 11.02
C LYS A 228 5.44 16.55 10.51
N LEU A 229 5.24 16.48 9.21
CA LEU A 229 4.49 15.40 8.59
C LEU A 229 5.40 14.30 8.06
N VAL A 230 5.03 13.06 8.33
CA VAL A 230 5.47 11.88 7.60
C VAL A 230 4.26 11.37 6.83
N VAL A 231 4.27 11.49 5.51
CA VAL A 231 3.17 11.03 4.66
C VAL A 231 3.60 9.76 3.95
N ILE A 232 3.00 8.65 4.37
CA ILE A 232 3.23 7.32 3.81
C ILE A 232 2.18 7.09 2.72
N LEU A 233 2.63 6.89 1.50
CA LEU A 233 1.81 6.64 0.33
C LEU A 233 1.91 5.15 -0.01
N ASP A 234 0.88 4.39 0.33
CA ASP A 234 0.75 3.00 -0.08
C ASP A 234 0.16 2.94 -1.49
N ASP A 235 1.05 2.94 -2.46
CA ASP A 235 0.76 2.90 -3.88
C ASP A 235 0.69 1.45 -4.42
N SER A 236 0.24 0.50 -3.62
CA SER A 236 0.17 -0.92 -4.00
C SER A 236 -0.63 -1.18 -5.27
N TYR A 237 -1.60 -0.33 -5.60
CA TYR A 237 -2.47 -0.44 -6.78
C TYR A 237 -2.22 0.66 -7.81
N PHE A 238 -1.08 1.35 -7.71
CA PHE A 238 -0.68 2.42 -8.62
C PHE A 238 -0.82 1.97 -10.08
N GLY A 239 -1.22 2.90 -10.97
CA GLY A 239 -1.41 2.62 -12.40
C GLY A 239 -2.78 2.01 -12.78
N LEU A 240 -3.56 1.50 -11.82
CA LEU A 240 -4.85 0.83 -12.07
C LEU A 240 -6.04 1.80 -11.96
N VAL A 241 -6.00 2.90 -12.69
CA VAL A 241 -7.09 3.89 -12.78
C VAL A 241 -7.87 3.66 -14.06
N PHE A 242 -9.22 3.67 -13.98
CA PHE A 242 -10.11 3.24 -15.06
C PHE A 242 -11.03 4.34 -15.59
N GLU A 243 -11.14 5.48 -14.89
CA GLU A 243 -12.03 6.58 -15.28
C GLU A 243 -11.26 7.84 -15.65
N GLU A 244 -11.85 8.65 -16.55
CA GLU A 244 -11.36 9.98 -16.86
C GLU A 244 -11.58 10.95 -15.71
N GLY A 245 -10.73 12.00 -15.63
CA GLY A 245 -10.83 13.01 -14.56
C GLY A 245 -10.27 12.57 -13.22
N ILE A 246 -9.89 11.31 -13.07
CA ILE A 246 -9.21 10.79 -11.89
C ILE A 246 -7.72 11.13 -11.96
N PHE A 247 -7.11 11.37 -10.82
CA PHE A 247 -5.68 11.60 -10.71
C PHE A 247 -4.91 10.29 -10.96
N THR A 248 -3.98 10.31 -11.89
CA THR A 248 -3.27 9.10 -12.35
C THR A 248 -1.84 8.97 -11.86
N GLU A 249 -1.29 10.06 -11.30
CA GLU A 249 0.02 10.04 -10.66
C GLU A 249 -0.09 9.63 -9.18
N SER A 250 1.03 9.41 -8.53
CA SER A 250 1.10 9.30 -7.07
C SER A 250 1.10 10.70 -6.44
N LEU A 251 0.42 10.87 -5.31
CA LEU A 251 0.53 12.09 -4.50
C LEU A 251 1.98 12.41 -4.10
N PHE A 252 2.85 11.41 -4.15
CA PHE A 252 4.29 11.54 -3.93
C PHE A 252 4.91 12.61 -4.83
N SER A 253 4.45 12.72 -6.08
CA SER A 253 4.99 13.67 -7.05
C SER A 253 4.93 15.11 -6.52
N GLN A 254 3.81 15.50 -5.99
CA GLN A 254 3.59 16.87 -5.49
C GLN A 254 4.08 17.06 -4.05
N LEU A 255 3.91 16.05 -3.19
CA LEU A 255 4.33 16.12 -1.80
C LEU A 255 5.85 16.18 -1.64
N SER A 256 6.61 15.59 -2.58
CA SER A 256 8.08 15.59 -2.55
C SER A 256 8.72 16.99 -2.61
N HIS A 257 7.98 18.01 -3.03
CA HIS A 257 8.47 19.39 -3.09
C HIS A 257 7.52 20.40 -2.42
N ALA A 258 6.50 19.92 -1.71
CA ALA A 258 5.47 20.78 -1.11
C ALA A 258 6.02 21.65 0.04
N HIS A 259 6.65 21.06 1.05
CA HIS A 259 7.12 21.78 2.23
C HIS A 259 8.28 21.07 2.93
N GLU A 260 9.19 21.81 3.57
CA GLU A 260 10.34 21.29 4.31
C GLU A 260 9.98 20.52 5.59
N ASN A 261 8.79 20.75 6.15
CA ASN A 261 8.24 20.00 7.27
C ASN A 261 7.43 18.77 6.84
N LEU A 262 7.49 18.35 5.56
CA LEU A 262 6.73 17.24 5.03
C LEU A 262 7.65 16.27 4.30
N LEU A 263 7.87 15.10 4.91
CA LEU A 263 8.54 13.97 4.27
C LEU A 263 7.51 13.07 3.61
N ALA A 264 7.58 12.93 2.29
CA ALA A 264 6.80 11.97 1.53
C ALA A 264 7.57 10.65 1.41
N ILE A 265 6.89 9.53 1.66
CA ILE A 265 7.41 8.17 1.54
C ILE A 265 6.51 7.41 0.57
N LYS A 266 7.04 7.10 -0.62
CA LYS A 266 6.35 6.27 -1.60
C LYS A 266 6.67 4.80 -1.35
N LEU A 267 5.63 3.99 -1.22
CA LEU A 267 5.70 2.53 -1.12
C LEU A 267 4.95 1.94 -2.31
N ASP A 268 5.68 1.35 -3.23
CA ASP A 268 5.12 0.73 -4.44
C ASP A 268 5.81 -0.59 -4.78
N GLY A 269 5.43 -1.23 -5.86
CA GLY A 269 6.09 -2.46 -6.27
C GLY A 269 5.31 -3.28 -7.30
N MET A 270 5.87 -4.43 -7.63
CA MET A 270 5.48 -5.29 -8.74
C MET A 270 4.19 -6.10 -8.52
N THR A 271 3.64 -6.08 -7.30
CA THR A 271 2.62 -7.03 -6.90
C THR A 271 1.34 -6.96 -7.75
N LYS A 272 0.80 -5.77 -7.98
CA LYS A 272 -0.51 -5.57 -8.63
C LYS A 272 -0.36 -5.00 -10.03
N GLU A 273 0.34 -3.90 -10.19
CA GLU A 273 0.56 -3.24 -11.48
C GLU A 273 1.25 -4.16 -12.50
N GLU A 274 2.13 -5.03 -12.03
CA GLU A 274 2.93 -5.93 -12.86
C GLU A 274 2.50 -7.41 -12.75
N TYR A 275 1.37 -7.68 -12.09
CA TYR A 275 0.79 -9.02 -11.96
C TYR A 275 1.76 -10.08 -11.40
N ALA A 276 2.63 -9.68 -10.46
CA ALA A 276 3.70 -10.52 -9.91
C ALA A 276 3.57 -10.72 -8.38
N TRP A 277 2.40 -11.15 -7.93
CA TRP A 277 2.04 -11.26 -6.49
C TRP A 277 3.03 -12.09 -5.67
N GLY A 278 3.48 -13.20 -6.21
CA GLY A 278 4.39 -14.15 -5.53
C GLY A 278 5.85 -13.70 -5.49
N PHE A 279 6.26 -12.73 -6.30
CA PHE A 279 7.67 -12.32 -6.42
C PHE A 279 8.16 -11.52 -5.22
N ARG A 280 7.26 -10.88 -4.50
CA ARG A 280 7.58 -10.11 -3.28
C ARG A 280 8.65 -9.05 -3.52
N VAL A 281 8.50 -8.25 -4.58
CA VAL A 281 9.36 -7.09 -4.86
C VAL A 281 8.56 -5.82 -4.67
N GLY A 282 9.04 -4.96 -3.77
CA GLY A 282 8.53 -3.64 -3.49
C GLY A 282 9.67 -2.64 -3.30
N PHE A 283 9.33 -1.38 -3.19
CA PHE A 283 10.29 -0.30 -3.06
C PHE A 283 9.83 0.74 -2.04
N ILE A 284 10.78 1.36 -1.38
CA ILE A 284 10.58 2.54 -0.53
C ILE A 284 11.42 3.68 -1.09
N THR A 285 10.78 4.82 -1.34
CA THR A 285 11.39 6.02 -1.92
C THR A 285 11.01 7.24 -1.11
N TYR A 286 11.95 8.17 -0.92
CA TYR A 286 11.78 9.38 -0.12
C TYR A 286 11.81 10.64 -0.97
N GLY A 287 10.97 11.61 -0.61
CA GLY A 287 10.95 12.94 -1.19
C GLY A 287 10.63 14.00 -0.13
N ILE A 288 11.38 15.10 -0.14
CA ILE A 288 11.15 16.26 0.74
C ILE A 288 11.64 17.52 0.04
N LYS A 289 10.97 18.64 0.24
CA LYS A 289 11.39 19.92 -0.31
C LYS A 289 12.83 20.26 0.15
N ASN A 290 13.66 20.70 -0.79
CA ASN A 290 15.09 20.97 -0.60
C ASN A 290 15.92 19.72 -0.19
N GLY A 291 15.39 18.51 -0.38
CA GLY A 291 16.15 17.28 -0.24
C GLY A 291 17.29 17.21 -1.26
N ASN A 292 18.42 16.64 -0.86
CA ASN A 292 19.59 16.51 -1.69
C ASN A 292 20.20 15.10 -1.62
N ALA A 293 21.16 14.83 -2.49
CA ALA A 293 21.79 13.52 -2.60
C ALA A 293 22.38 13.00 -1.26
N THR A 294 22.96 13.87 -0.44
CA THR A 294 23.55 13.50 0.86
C THR A 294 22.46 13.06 1.85
N LEU A 295 21.36 13.82 1.96
CA LEU A 295 20.23 13.47 2.80
C LEU A 295 19.60 12.14 2.35
N TYR A 296 19.34 12.01 1.04
CA TYR A 296 18.72 10.79 0.50
C TYR A 296 19.61 9.56 0.69
N LYS A 297 20.92 9.68 0.45
CA LYS A 297 21.87 8.59 0.71
C LYS A 297 21.83 8.14 2.18
N ALA A 298 21.77 9.09 3.11
CA ALA A 298 21.65 8.76 4.54
C ALA A 298 20.33 8.03 4.88
N LEU A 299 19.20 8.42 4.27
CA LEU A 299 17.91 7.72 4.42
C LEU A 299 17.96 6.33 3.79
N GLU A 300 18.56 6.19 2.60
CA GLU A 300 18.75 4.90 1.94
C GLU A 300 19.59 3.96 2.79
N ASP A 301 20.69 4.42 3.37
CA ASP A 301 21.57 3.62 4.22
C ASP A 301 20.88 3.18 5.51
N LYS A 302 20.09 4.04 6.13
CA LYS A 302 19.25 3.66 7.30
C LYS A 302 18.22 2.63 6.91
N THR A 303 17.55 2.80 5.78
CA THR A 303 16.58 1.86 5.25
C THR A 303 17.22 0.51 4.94
N ALA A 304 18.38 0.50 4.27
CA ALA A 304 19.14 -0.71 4.02
C ALA A 304 19.58 -1.40 5.33
N GLY A 305 19.95 -0.62 6.34
CA GLY A 305 20.23 -1.14 7.69
C GLY A 305 19.00 -1.83 8.33
N ALA A 306 17.82 -1.23 8.19
CA ALA A 306 16.57 -1.82 8.67
C ALA A 306 16.20 -3.10 7.88
N VAL A 307 16.37 -3.11 6.56
CA VAL A 307 16.23 -4.32 5.73
C VAL A 307 17.22 -5.40 6.18
N ARG A 308 18.49 -5.03 6.40
CA ARG A 308 19.54 -5.96 6.87
C ARG A 308 19.18 -6.59 8.20
N GLY A 309 18.62 -5.81 9.12
CA GLY A 309 18.23 -6.26 10.45
C GLY A 309 16.97 -7.13 10.50
N THR A 310 16.16 -7.14 9.43
CA THR A 310 14.90 -7.90 9.37
C THR A 310 14.97 -9.14 8.50
N ILE A 311 15.39 -9.01 7.25
CA ILE A 311 15.38 -10.09 6.25
C ILE A 311 16.72 -10.26 5.52
N SER A 312 17.77 -9.55 5.94
CA SER A 312 19.08 -9.48 5.27
C SER A 312 19.03 -8.73 3.93
N ASN A 313 18.23 -9.17 2.98
CA ASN A 313 17.96 -8.54 1.68
C ASN A 313 16.66 -9.11 1.08
N ALA A 314 16.02 -8.37 0.20
CA ALA A 314 14.94 -8.91 -0.62
C ALA A 314 15.48 -9.97 -1.61
N PRO A 315 14.66 -10.95 -2.06
CA PRO A 315 15.12 -12.07 -2.89
C PRO A 315 15.83 -11.59 -4.18
N HIS A 316 17.07 -12.04 -4.40
CA HIS A 316 17.85 -11.69 -5.59
C HIS A 316 17.19 -12.21 -6.88
N LEU A 317 16.79 -13.47 -6.87
CA LEU A 317 16.07 -14.11 -7.98
C LEU A 317 14.90 -13.25 -8.48
N SER A 318 14.03 -12.82 -7.57
CA SER A 318 12.86 -12.00 -7.94
C SER A 318 13.24 -10.64 -8.49
N GLN A 319 14.27 -10.00 -7.92
CA GLN A 319 14.78 -8.72 -8.42
C GLN A 319 15.33 -8.82 -9.83
N SER A 320 16.07 -9.89 -10.12
CA SER A 320 16.65 -10.14 -11.46
C SER A 320 15.59 -10.45 -12.50
N LEU A 321 14.58 -11.25 -12.16
CA LEU A 321 13.43 -11.52 -13.05
C LEU A 321 12.69 -10.22 -13.41
N VAL A 322 12.42 -9.40 -12.40
CA VAL A 322 11.76 -8.09 -12.58
C VAL A 322 12.59 -7.19 -13.47
N LEU A 323 13.89 -7.05 -13.22
CA LEU A 323 14.77 -6.21 -14.04
C LEU A 323 14.75 -6.64 -15.51
N LYS A 324 14.89 -7.93 -15.78
CA LYS A 324 14.83 -8.47 -17.14
C LYS A 324 13.48 -8.21 -17.80
N ALA A 325 12.38 -8.34 -17.06
CA ALA A 325 11.05 -8.05 -17.58
C ALA A 325 10.88 -6.57 -17.94
N LEU A 326 11.30 -5.65 -17.07
CA LEU A 326 11.26 -4.21 -17.32
C LEU A 326 12.12 -3.74 -18.50
N GLN A 327 13.09 -4.57 -18.92
CA GLN A 327 13.92 -4.34 -20.10
C GLN A 327 13.34 -4.94 -21.37
N SER A 328 12.25 -5.71 -21.28
CA SER A 328 11.60 -6.34 -22.45
C SER A 328 10.84 -5.30 -23.27
N ALA A 329 11.04 -5.32 -24.57
CA ALA A 329 10.33 -4.44 -25.51
C ALA A 329 8.80 -4.66 -25.56
N THR A 330 8.30 -5.79 -25.06
CA THR A 330 6.86 -6.13 -25.05
C THR A 330 6.19 -5.83 -23.71
N HIS A 331 6.95 -5.48 -22.68
CA HIS A 331 6.47 -5.38 -21.30
C HIS A 331 5.30 -4.39 -21.14
N GLU A 332 5.46 -3.15 -21.57
CA GLU A 332 4.43 -2.11 -21.45
C GLU A 332 3.16 -2.45 -22.24
N LYS A 333 3.31 -3.04 -23.44
CA LYS A 333 2.16 -3.48 -24.24
C LYS A 333 1.37 -4.60 -23.56
N GLU A 334 2.07 -5.56 -22.96
CA GLU A 334 1.44 -6.67 -22.24
C GLU A 334 0.70 -6.14 -21.00
N LYS A 335 1.32 -5.22 -20.25
CA LYS A 335 0.72 -4.58 -19.09
C LYS A 335 -0.55 -3.79 -19.44
N GLU A 336 -0.51 -2.99 -20.49
CA GLU A 336 -1.68 -2.24 -20.95
C GLU A 336 -2.81 -3.16 -21.41
N SER A 337 -2.51 -4.28 -22.08
CA SER A 337 -3.50 -5.30 -22.45
C SER A 337 -4.22 -5.88 -21.23
N ASN A 338 -3.48 -6.22 -20.18
CA ASN A 338 -4.05 -6.74 -18.94
C ASN A 338 -4.88 -5.66 -18.21
N LYS A 339 -4.40 -4.42 -18.19
CA LYS A 339 -5.14 -3.27 -17.64
C LYS A 339 -6.46 -3.02 -18.37
N GLU A 340 -6.49 -3.09 -19.70
CA GLU A 340 -7.73 -2.96 -20.47
C GLU A 340 -8.71 -4.10 -20.17
N THR A 341 -8.24 -5.33 -19.96
CA THR A 341 -9.07 -6.44 -19.49
C THR A 341 -9.71 -6.14 -18.14
N MET A 342 -8.93 -5.64 -17.19
CA MET A 342 -9.45 -5.25 -15.86
C MET A 342 -10.43 -4.09 -15.95
N LYS A 343 -10.15 -3.09 -16.79
CA LYS A 343 -11.06 -1.97 -17.05
C LYS A 343 -12.39 -2.45 -17.67
N GLY A 344 -12.33 -3.40 -18.61
CA GLY A 344 -13.53 -4.00 -19.19
C GLY A 344 -14.42 -4.67 -18.13
N ARG A 345 -13.83 -5.42 -17.20
CA ARG A 345 -14.53 -6.04 -16.07
C ARG A 345 -15.13 -4.99 -15.14
N TYR A 346 -14.37 -3.95 -14.81
CA TYR A 346 -14.83 -2.81 -14.02
C TYR A 346 -16.04 -2.13 -14.65
N LEU A 347 -15.99 -1.79 -15.95
CA LEU A 347 -17.09 -1.15 -16.66
C LEU A 347 -18.34 -2.04 -16.72
N LYS A 348 -18.17 -3.34 -16.97
CA LYS A 348 -19.27 -4.31 -16.94
C LYS A 348 -19.96 -4.35 -15.58
N PHE A 349 -19.17 -4.35 -14.50
CA PHE A 349 -19.72 -4.33 -13.14
C PHE A 349 -20.52 -3.04 -12.87
N LYS A 350 -19.97 -1.87 -13.23
CA LYS A 350 -20.71 -0.58 -13.11
C LYS A 350 -22.02 -0.59 -13.91
N ALA A 351 -22.01 -1.14 -15.11
CA ALA A 351 -23.21 -1.24 -15.94
C ALA A 351 -24.28 -2.12 -15.28
N VAL A 352 -23.90 -3.24 -14.66
CA VAL A 352 -24.84 -4.10 -13.93
C VAL A 352 -25.46 -3.35 -12.74
N ILE A 353 -24.67 -2.68 -11.91
CA ILE A 353 -25.18 -1.89 -10.78
C ILE A 353 -26.13 -0.78 -11.27
N ALA A 354 -25.81 -0.11 -12.38
CA ALA A 354 -26.64 0.97 -12.92
C ALA A 354 -27.96 0.45 -13.54
N ALA A 355 -27.94 -0.76 -14.11
CA ALA A 355 -29.13 -1.38 -14.71
C ALA A 355 -30.12 -1.93 -13.67
N HIS A 356 -29.64 -2.32 -12.50
CA HIS A 356 -30.40 -2.97 -11.44
C HIS A 356 -30.67 -2.03 -10.27
N LYS A 357 -31.54 -1.05 -10.47
CA LYS A 357 -31.90 -0.05 -9.44
C LYS A 357 -32.51 -0.67 -8.19
N GLU A 358 -33.19 -1.80 -8.31
CA GLU A 358 -33.76 -2.57 -7.21
C GLU A 358 -32.71 -3.03 -6.19
N TYR A 359 -31.45 -3.18 -6.58
CA TYR A 359 -30.36 -3.51 -5.65
C TYR A 359 -30.16 -2.44 -4.57
N SER A 360 -30.57 -1.19 -4.86
CA SER A 360 -30.48 -0.09 -3.89
C SER A 360 -31.36 -0.28 -2.65
N GLU A 361 -32.33 -1.20 -2.66
CA GLU A 361 -33.10 -1.59 -1.48
C GLU A 361 -32.27 -2.43 -0.50
N HIS A 362 -31.25 -3.13 -0.99
CA HIS A 362 -30.42 -4.05 -0.21
C HIS A 362 -29.04 -3.50 0.11
N PHE A 363 -28.42 -2.80 -0.83
CA PHE A 363 -27.08 -2.22 -0.65
C PHE A 363 -26.87 -0.95 -1.47
N GLU A 364 -25.85 -0.22 -1.11
CA GLU A 364 -25.34 0.93 -1.85
C GLU A 364 -23.85 0.70 -2.18
N ALA A 365 -23.48 0.84 -3.45
CA ALA A 365 -22.06 0.83 -3.84
C ALA A 365 -21.39 2.11 -3.37
N LEU A 366 -20.30 1.99 -2.62
CA LEU A 366 -19.47 3.13 -2.27
C LEU A 366 -18.71 3.64 -3.52
N PRO A 367 -18.19 4.88 -3.51
CA PRO A 367 -17.43 5.41 -4.63
C PRO A 367 -16.22 4.52 -4.97
N PHE A 368 -16.11 4.11 -6.24
CA PHE A 368 -15.00 3.32 -6.76
C PHE A 368 -14.77 3.70 -8.23
N ASN A 369 -13.51 3.77 -8.67
CA ASN A 369 -13.09 4.19 -10.00
C ASN A 369 -11.76 3.56 -10.44
N SER A 370 -11.19 2.68 -9.61
CA SER A 370 -9.83 2.19 -9.78
C SER A 370 -9.58 0.91 -8.96
N GLY A 371 -8.39 0.33 -9.09
CA GLY A 371 -7.95 -0.82 -8.32
C GLY A 371 -8.67 -2.13 -8.65
N TYR A 372 -8.64 -3.08 -7.73
CA TYR A 372 -9.25 -4.41 -7.88
C TYR A 372 -10.56 -4.59 -7.14
N PHE A 373 -10.89 -3.68 -6.23
CA PHE A 373 -11.97 -3.87 -5.26
C PHE A 373 -13.03 -2.80 -5.38
N MET A 374 -14.15 -3.08 -4.79
CA MET A 374 -15.19 -2.12 -4.46
C MET A 374 -15.87 -2.55 -3.17
N CYS A 375 -16.45 -1.60 -2.46
CA CYS A 375 -17.24 -1.85 -1.27
C CYS A 375 -18.71 -1.55 -1.50
N VAL A 376 -19.56 -2.31 -0.84
CA VAL A 376 -20.99 -2.01 -0.71
C VAL A 376 -21.32 -1.76 0.76
N ARG A 377 -22.19 -0.80 0.99
CA ARG A 377 -22.84 -0.57 2.27
C ARG A 377 -24.14 -1.34 2.27
N LEU A 378 -24.24 -2.37 3.10
CA LEU A 378 -25.48 -3.12 3.26
C LEU A 378 -26.53 -2.28 4.00
N LYS A 379 -27.79 -2.42 3.62
CA LYS A 379 -28.94 -1.77 4.24
C LYS A 379 -29.76 -2.81 4.99
N ASN A 380 -30.50 -2.35 6.00
CA ASN A 380 -31.48 -3.19 6.74
C ASN A 380 -30.86 -4.47 7.36
N LEU A 381 -29.62 -4.39 7.83
CA LEU A 381 -29.05 -5.44 8.69
C LEU A 381 -29.53 -5.20 10.12
N ASN A 382 -30.22 -6.19 10.68
CA ASN A 382 -30.58 -6.25 12.12
C ASN A 382 -29.37 -6.69 12.95
#